data_f80b1cf84e5daf5766342f682bd9aacf
#
_entry.id   f80b1cf84e5daf5766342f682bd9aacf
#
_cell.length_a   1.000
_cell.length_b   1.000
_cell.length_c   1.000
_cell.angle_alpha   90.00
_cell.angle_beta   90.00
_cell.angle_gamma   90.00
#
_symmetry.space_group_name_H-M   'P 1'
#
loop_
_entity.id
_entity.type
_entity.pdbx_description
1 polymer ?
#
loop_
_entity_poly.entity_id
_entity_poly.type
_entity_poly.pdbx_seq_one_letter_code
_entity_poly.pdbx_strand_id
1 'polypeptide(L)'
;MKKNKEEYVIKNMEINYLKYISDIIKDDFSTSIIEANVPIIQAICDKTNIKMDISVNRDNGYKDSNIIKDIILKHIILKQAIIILKIYLKVKRLNCTVKGGISSFLLFHLVYYFFKDKEIKQKDYEKIKILDFLVDFLFFYSEFKTKKYSLLISKNDVKILNKIGENELSVASYLQNDKIDEDCENKNEIKKHDIGRKCKIFSEIQKSFKDFYDKINLYLNEEKFSLLYGLKFPKKKL
;
A
#
# COMPACT_ATOMS: atom_id res chain seq x y z
N MET A 1 -13.34 24.21 19.33
CA MET A 1 -12.16 24.98 19.77
C MET A 1 -11.21 24.21 20.69
N LYS A 2 -11.65 23.42 21.69
CA LYS A 2 -10.76 22.65 22.58
C LYS A 2 -9.91 21.58 21.87
N LYS A 3 -10.49 20.83 20.95
CA LYS A 3 -9.81 19.73 20.22
C LYS A 3 -8.60 20.20 19.40
N ASN A 4 -8.69 21.36 18.75
CA ASN A 4 -7.56 21.93 17.99
C ASN A 4 -6.40 22.40 18.87
N LYS A 5 -6.65 22.74 20.12
CA LYS A 5 -5.62 23.20 21.05
C LYS A 5 -4.80 22.03 21.60
N GLU A 6 -5.46 20.90 21.89
CA GLU A 6 -4.80 19.68 22.34
C GLU A 6 -3.94 19.04 21.23
N GLU A 7 -4.45 18.97 19.99
CA GLU A 7 -3.69 18.47 18.84
C GLU A 7 -2.44 19.32 18.57
N TYR A 8 -2.55 20.65 18.72
CA TYR A 8 -1.41 21.55 18.55
C TYR A 8 -0.35 21.36 19.63
N VAL A 9 -0.76 21.18 20.90
CA VAL A 9 0.17 20.91 22.01
C VAL A 9 0.90 19.57 21.80
N ILE A 10 0.17 18.52 21.45
CA ILE A 10 0.76 17.20 21.19
C ILE A 10 1.77 17.29 20.05
N LYS A 11 1.42 17.95 18.95
CA LYS A 11 2.32 18.10 17.80
C LYS A 11 3.62 18.85 18.19
N ASN A 12 3.54 19.90 18.98
CA ASN A 12 4.73 20.62 19.45
C ASN A 12 5.60 19.74 20.36
N MET A 13 5.00 18.93 21.22
CA MET A 13 5.75 17.97 22.04
C MET A 13 6.46 16.94 21.14
N GLU A 14 5.78 16.38 20.14
CA GLU A 14 6.39 15.45 19.17
C GLU A 14 7.59 16.09 18.46
N ILE A 15 7.47 17.33 18.00
CA ILE A 15 8.57 18.07 17.34
C ILE A 15 9.76 18.26 18.30
N ASN A 16 9.51 18.58 19.56
CA ASN A 16 10.59 18.73 20.55
C ASN A 16 11.33 17.40 20.81
N TYR A 17 10.59 16.27 20.90
CA TYR A 17 11.21 14.95 21.00
C TYR A 17 12.03 14.61 19.75
N LEU A 18 11.53 14.95 18.56
CA LEU A 18 12.27 14.73 17.31
C LEU A 18 13.55 15.58 17.26
N LYS A 19 13.53 16.83 17.72
CA LYS A 19 14.75 17.66 17.85
C LYS A 19 15.78 17.01 18.75
N TYR A 20 15.35 16.53 19.93
CA TYR A 20 16.23 15.84 20.86
C TYR A 20 16.84 14.57 20.25
N ILE A 21 16.04 13.74 19.54
CA ILE A 21 16.53 12.55 18.84
C ILE A 21 17.53 12.95 17.74
N SER A 22 17.22 14.00 16.97
CA SER A 22 18.10 14.51 15.92
C SER A 22 19.47 14.90 16.46
N ASP A 23 19.51 15.55 17.64
CA ASP A 23 20.75 15.93 18.30
C ASP A 23 21.57 14.73 18.79
N ILE A 24 20.92 13.65 19.18
CA ILE A 24 21.60 12.41 19.61
C ILE A 24 22.26 11.71 18.42
N ILE A 25 21.59 11.67 17.26
CA ILE A 25 22.05 10.87 16.12
C ILE A 25 22.89 11.65 15.10
N LYS A 26 23.13 12.94 15.31
CA LYS A 26 23.80 13.84 14.35
C LYS A 26 25.20 13.44 13.94
N ASP A 27 25.91 12.64 14.76
CA ASP A 27 27.29 12.22 14.49
C ASP A 27 27.36 11.07 13.46
N ASP A 28 26.27 10.34 13.26
CA ASP A 28 26.19 9.24 12.29
C ASP A 28 25.16 9.47 11.16
N PHE A 29 24.32 10.51 11.30
CA PHE A 29 23.21 10.79 10.39
C PHE A 29 23.05 12.26 10.08
N SER A 30 22.94 12.56 8.80
CA SER A 30 22.42 13.87 8.34
C SER A 30 20.90 13.88 8.50
N THR A 31 20.39 14.84 9.30
CA THR A 31 18.96 14.87 9.68
C THR A 31 18.26 16.14 9.23
N SER A 32 16.96 16.02 8.92
CA SER A 32 16.04 17.16 8.73
C SER A 32 14.68 16.86 9.33
N ILE A 33 14.08 17.83 10.03
CA ILE A 33 12.75 17.70 10.63
C ILE A 33 11.71 18.18 9.63
N ILE A 34 10.71 17.33 9.34
CA ILE A 34 9.58 17.66 8.46
C ILE A 34 8.34 17.81 9.33
N GLU A 35 7.83 19.04 9.42
CA GLU A 35 6.65 19.40 10.20
C GLU A 35 5.35 19.16 9.39
N ALA A 36 5.08 17.89 9.06
CA ALA A 36 3.83 17.48 8.41
C ALA A 36 2.71 17.24 9.44
N ASN A 37 1.56 16.66 9.01
CA ASN A 37 0.50 16.22 9.93
C ASN A 37 1.01 15.20 10.95
N VAL A 38 1.94 14.35 10.53
CA VAL A 38 2.77 13.49 11.39
C VAL A 38 4.19 14.04 11.25
N PRO A 39 4.74 14.71 12.28
CA PRO A 39 6.12 15.15 12.24
C PRO A 39 7.09 13.98 12.18
N ILE A 40 8.15 14.12 11.39
CA ILE A 40 9.20 13.10 11.25
C ILE A 40 10.58 13.73 11.22
N ILE A 41 11.59 12.96 11.60
CA ILE A 41 12.97 13.18 11.17
C ILE A 41 13.17 12.40 9.88
N GLN A 42 13.59 13.06 8.82
CA GLN A 42 14.18 12.39 7.69
C GLN A 42 15.70 12.31 7.95
N ALA A 43 16.20 11.10 8.17
CA ALA A 43 17.59 10.83 8.48
C ALA A 43 18.27 10.10 7.32
N ILE A 44 19.52 10.42 7.03
CA ILE A 44 20.35 9.75 6.04
C ILE A 44 21.59 9.28 6.79
N CYS A 45 21.84 7.96 6.78
CA CYS A 45 23.06 7.41 7.38
C CYS A 45 24.28 7.82 6.56
N ASP A 46 25.24 8.52 7.17
CA ASP A 46 26.40 9.08 6.46
C ASP A 46 27.33 7.98 5.90
N LYS A 47 27.41 6.82 6.58
CA LYS A 47 28.24 5.68 6.14
C LYS A 47 27.62 4.89 4.99
N THR A 48 26.29 4.72 4.97
CA THR A 48 25.61 3.80 4.03
C THR A 48 24.72 4.50 3.03
N ASN A 49 24.47 5.82 3.21
CA ASN A 49 23.52 6.62 2.45
C ASN A 49 22.09 6.07 2.47
N ILE A 50 21.75 5.26 3.49
CA ILE A 50 20.40 4.75 3.68
C ILE A 50 19.52 5.85 4.29
N LYS A 51 18.38 6.09 3.65
CA LYS A 51 17.38 7.04 4.12
C LYS A 51 16.39 6.33 5.03
N MET A 52 16.02 6.98 6.15
CA MET A 52 15.00 6.51 7.07
C MET A 52 14.13 7.68 7.56
N ASP A 53 12.88 7.39 7.85
CA ASP A 53 11.96 8.33 8.48
C ASP A 53 11.70 7.87 9.92
N ILE A 54 11.90 8.76 10.90
CA ILE A 54 11.70 8.48 12.32
C ILE A 54 10.51 9.33 12.80
N SER A 55 9.52 8.69 13.41
CA SER A 55 8.38 9.34 14.07
C SER A 55 8.26 8.90 15.52
N VAL A 56 7.61 9.70 16.36
CA VAL A 56 7.34 9.39 17.79
C VAL A 56 5.84 9.15 18.00
N ASN A 57 5.49 8.33 19.01
CA ASN A 57 4.11 8.07 19.45
C ASN A 57 3.18 7.54 18.35
N ARG A 58 3.66 6.64 17.48
CA ARG A 58 2.89 6.05 16.35
C ARG A 58 2.75 4.55 16.47
N ASP A 59 2.09 4.08 17.55
CA ASP A 59 1.89 2.65 17.83
C ASP A 59 1.06 1.93 16.77
N ASN A 60 0.14 2.64 16.09
CA ASN A 60 -0.70 2.03 15.05
C ASN A 60 0.14 1.46 13.89
N GLY A 61 1.22 2.16 13.48
CA GLY A 61 2.11 1.67 12.42
C GLY A 61 2.82 0.37 12.81
N TYR A 62 3.19 0.22 14.09
CA TYR A 62 3.81 -1.01 14.60
C TYR A 62 2.81 -2.18 14.64
N LYS A 63 1.57 -1.93 15.12
CA LYS A 63 0.49 -2.94 15.17
C LYS A 63 0.14 -3.43 13.78
N ASP A 64 -0.09 -2.51 12.83
CA ASP A 64 -0.38 -2.85 11.44
C ASP A 64 0.76 -3.64 10.80
N SER A 65 2.02 -3.26 11.07
CA SER A 65 3.19 -3.96 10.54
C SER A 65 3.29 -5.40 11.04
N ASN A 66 2.96 -5.67 12.31
CA ASN A 66 2.96 -7.02 12.85
C ASN A 66 1.87 -7.88 12.22
N ILE A 67 0.65 -7.35 12.06
CA ILE A 67 -0.44 -8.06 11.39
C ILE A 67 -0.06 -8.39 9.94
N ILE A 68 0.49 -7.42 9.21
CA ILE A 68 0.95 -7.62 7.83
C ILE A 68 2.05 -8.68 7.76
N LYS A 69 3.01 -8.66 8.69
CA LYS A 69 4.08 -9.64 8.80
C LYS A 69 3.52 -11.05 8.98
N ASP A 70 2.56 -11.22 9.91
CA ASP A 70 1.95 -12.51 10.19
C ASP A 70 1.18 -13.07 8.98
N ILE A 71 0.47 -12.21 8.27
CA ILE A 71 -0.24 -12.58 7.03
C ILE A 71 0.76 -13.01 5.94
N ILE A 72 1.81 -12.23 5.71
CA ILE A 72 2.82 -12.54 4.68
C ILE A 72 3.60 -13.82 5.00
N LEU A 73 3.87 -14.10 6.27
CA LEU A 73 4.55 -15.33 6.68
C LEU A 73 3.69 -16.58 6.45
N LYS A 74 2.38 -16.46 6.57
CA LYS A 74 1.45 -17.57 6.28
C LYS A 74 1.29 -17.84 4.78
N HIS A 75 1.35 -16.80 3.94
CA HIS A 75 1.05 -16.88 2.52
C HIS A 75 2.20 -16.32 1.68
N ILE A 76 3.17 -17.17 1.35
CA ILE A 76 4.39 -16.78 0.61
C ILE A 76 4.07 -16.10 -0.73
N ILE A 77 2.97 -16.47 -1.38
CA ILE A 77 2.54 -15.89 -2.64
C ILE A 77 2.27 -14.39 -2.53
N LEU A 78 1.73 -13.93 -1.38
CA LEU A 78 1.51 -12.49 -1.15
C LEU A 78 2.84 -11.74 -1.13
N LYS A 79 3.85 -12.29 -0.45
CA LYS A 79 5.20 -11.71 -0.42
C LYS A 79 5.78 -11.56 -1.82
N GLN A 80 5.70 -12.62 -2.62
CA GLN A 80 6.23 -12.63 -3.99
C GLN A 80 5.50 -11.62 -4.88
N ALA A 81 4.17 -11.61 -4.85
CA ALA A 81 3.35 -10.69 -5.63
C ALA A 81 3.63 -9.22 -5.25
N ILE A 82 3.69 -8.91 -3.96
CA ILE A 82 3.96 -7.55 -3.48
C ILE A 82 5.34 -7.07 -3.95
N ILE A 83 6.38 -7.91 -3.88
CA ILE A 83 7.72 -7.53 -4.32
C ILE A 83 7.72 -7.22 -5.82
N ILE A 84 7.15 -8.10 -6.65
CA ILE A 84 7.08 -7.91 -8.10
C ILE A 84 6.31 -6.63 -8.45
N LEU A 85 5.13 -6.45 -7.87
CA LEU A 85 4.30 -5.27 -8.10
C LEU A 85 4.95 -3.98 -7.60
N LYS A 86 5.67 -4.00 -6.46
CA LYS A 86 6.44 -2.84 -6.00
C LYS A 86 7.54 -2.44 -6.98
N ILE A 87 8.27 -3.41 -7.52
CA ILE A 87 9.31 -3.16 -8.53
C ILE A 87 8.66 -2.56 -9.78
N TYR A 88 7.59 -3.17 -10.26
CA TYR A 88 6.84 -2.70 -11.43
C TYR A 88 6.37 -1.25 -11.26
N LEU A 89 5.66 -0.94 -10.17
CA LEU A 89 5.16 0.39 -9.87
C LEU A 89 6.28 1.44 -9.71
N LYS A 90 7.43 1.03 -9.14
CA LYS A 90 8.61 1.90 -9.03
C LYS A 90 9.19 2.22 -10.39
N VAL A 91 9.34 1.24 -11.27
CA VAL A 91 9.82 1.43 -12.66
C VAL A 91 8.89 2.36 -13.42
N LYS A 92 7.57 2.22 -13.24
CA LYS A 92 6.55 3.08 -13.86
C LYS A 92 6.40 4.45 -13.17
N ARG A 93 7.07 4.70 -12.05
CA ARG A 93 6.95 5.92 -11.21
C ARG A 93 5.53 6.16 -10.68
N LEU A 94 4.76 5.09 -10.47
CA LEU A 94 3.38 5.13 -9.98
C LEU A 94 3.28 4.97 -8.45
N ASN A 95 4.40 4.83 -7.74
CA ASN A 95 4.48 4.64 -6.30
C ASN A 95 4.80 5.93 -5.51
N CYS A 96 4.81 7.09 -6.16
CA CYS A 96 5.09 8.37 -5.49
C CYS A 96 3.83 8.90 -4.81
N THR A 97 3.72 8.71 -3.50
CA THR A 97 2.53 9.11 -2.70
C THR A 97 2.29 10.62 -2.68
N VAL A 98 3.34 11.43 -2.77
CA VAL A 98 3.24 12.91 -2.88
C VAL A 98 2.52 13.31 -4.17
N LYS A 99 2.70 12.54 -5.24
CA LYS A 99 2.01 12.74 -6.54
C LYS A 99 0.68 11.97 -6.64
N GLY A 100 0.17 11.43 -5.54
CA GLY A 100 -1.05 10.66 -5.52
C GLY A 100 -0.89 9.20 -5.99
N GLY A 101 0.34 8.68 -6.06
CA GLY A 101 0.62 7.29 -6.40
C GLY A 101 0.28 6.32 -5.26
N ILE A 102 0.40 5.03 -5.56
CA ILE A 102 0.08 3.96 -4.62
C ILE A 102 1.19 3.77 -3.58
N SER A 103 0.83 3.78 -2.29
CA SER A 103 1.75 3.45 -1.20
C SER A 103 1.97 1.94 -1.09
N SER A 104 3.09 1.52 -0.47
CA SER A 104 3.33 0.09 -0.17
C SER A 104 2.26 -0.50 0.74
N PHE A 105 1.71 0.30 1.65
CA PHE A 105 0.63 -0.08 2.55
C PHE A 105 -0.67 -0.36 1.78
N LEU A 106 -1.08 0.55 0.90
CA LEU A 106 -2.25 0.36 0.05
C LEU A 106 -2.06 -0.83 -0.90
N LEU A 107 -0.87 -0.98 -1.52
CA LEU A 107 -0.58 -2.12 -2.40
C LEU A 107 -0.75 -3.45 -1.68
N PHE A 108 -0.22 -3.57 -0.44
CA PHE A 108 -0.44 -4.77 0.37
C PHE A 108 -1.93 -5.09 0.50
N HIS A 109 -2.77 -4.11 0.84
CA HIS A 109 -4.21 -4.30 1.02
C HIS A 109 -4.92 -4.72 -0.27
N LEU A 110 -4.52 -4.17 -1.42
CA LEU A 110 -5.07 -4.60 -2.70
C LEU A 110 -4.71 -6.06 -3.02
N VAL A 111 -3.44 -6.44 -2.79
CA VAL A 111 -2.99 -7.84 -3.00
C VAL A 111 -3.69 -8.79 -2.04
N TYR A 112 -3.81 -8.41 -0.77
CA TYR A 112 -4.49 -9.21 0.24
C TYR A 112 -5.98 -9.35 -0.03
N TYR A 113 -6.66 -8.25 -0.39
CA TYR A 113 -8.07 -8.29 -0.78
C TYR A 113 -8.29 -9.30 -1.91
N PHE A 114 -7.51 -9.18 -2.98
CA PHE A 114 -7.64 -10.06 -4.14
C PHE A 114 -7.40 -11.53 -3.77
N PHE A 115 -6.37 -11.81 -2.99
CA PHE A 115 -6.07 -13.16 -2.51
C PHE A 115 -7.24 -13.74 -1.70
N LYS A 116 -7.75 -12.99 -0.72
CA LYS A 116 -8.86 -13.43 0.13
C LYS A 116 -10.15 -13.62 -0.64
N ASP A 117 -10.49 -12.73 -1.54
CA ASP A 117 -11.67 -12.87 -2.41
C ASP A 117 -11.61 -14.17 -3.24
N LYS A 118 -10.43 -14.52 -3.74
CA LYS A 118 -10.22 -15.76 -4.47
C LYS A 118 -10.21 -16.99 -3.57
N GLU A 119 -9.55 -16.93 -2.41
CA GLU A 119 -9.51 -18.02 -1.43
C GLU A 119 -10.92 -18.41 -0.97
N ILE A 120 -11.80 -17.43 -0.71
CA ILE A 120 -13.20 -17.67 -0.33
C ILE A 120 -13.98 -18.34 -1.48
N LYS A 121 -13.70 -17.97 -2.72
CA LYS A 121 -14.45 -18.46 -3.90
C LYS A 121 -13.93 -19.78 -4.49
N GLN A 122 -12.67 -20.10 -4.29
CA GLN A 122 -11.99 -21.21 -4.95
C GLN A 122 -11.21 -22.07 -3.94
N LYS A 123 -11.52 -23.38 -3.89
CA LYS A 123 -10.72 -24.32 -3.11
C LYS A 123 -9.29 -24.37 -3.67
N ASP A 124 -8.30 -24.54 -2.79
CA ASP A 124 -6.87 -24.71 -3.14
C ASP A 124 -6.22 -23.48 -3.84
N TYR A 125 -6.83 -22.29 -3.78
CA TYR A 125 -6.23 -21.09 -4.38
C TYR A 125 -4.86 -20.76 -3.77
N GLU A 126 -4.57 -21.25 -2.57
CA GLU A 126 -3.24 -21.12 -1.95
C GLU A 126 -2.12 -21.80 -2.73
N LYS A 127 -2.45 -22.78 -3.58
CA LYS A 127 -1.50 -23.54 -4.42
C LYS A 127 -1.25 -22.92 -5.79
N ILE A 128 -1.86 -21.78 -6.08
CA ILE A 128 -1.72 -21.09 -7.36
C ILE A 128 -0.27 -20.67 -7.61
N LYS A 129 0.17 -20.79 -8.86
CA LYS A 129 1.50 -20.27 -9.26
C LYS A 129 1.52 -18.76 -9.26
N ILE A 130 2.65 -18.18 -8.92
CA ILE A 130 2.81 -16.71 -8.84
C ILE A 130 2.46 -15.99 -10.14
N LEU A 131 2.75 -16.59 -11.29
CA LEU A 131 2.43 -16.00 -12.57
C LEU A 131 0.91 -15.90 -12.78
N ASP A 132 0.19 -16.99 -12.52
CA ASP A 132 -1.27 -17.04 -12.67
C ASP A 132 -1.94 -16.06 -11.70
N PHE A 133 -1.43 -15.99 -10.45
CA PHE A 133 -1.87 -15.00 -9.48
C PHE A 133 -1.70 -13.57 -9.99
N LEU A 134 -0.54 -13.24 -10.56
CA LEU A 134 -0.26 -11.90 -11.07
C LEU A 134 -1.14 -11.55 -12.28
N VAL A 135 -1.34 -12.48 -13.20
CA VAL A 135 -2.22 -12.31 -14.36
C VAL A 135 -3.64 -12.00 -13.91
N ASP A 136 -4.18 -12.81 -13.00
CA ASP A 136 -5.52 -12.62 -12.44
C ASP A 136 -5.66 -11.29 -11.69
N PHE A 137 -4.65 -10.95 -10.87
CA PHE A 137 -4.61 -9.68 -10.12
C PHE A 137 -4.61 -8.47 -11.06
N LEU A 138 -3.75 -8.48 -12.06
CA LEU A 138 -3.64 -7.38 -13.02
C LEU A 138 -4.93 -7.21 -13.81
N PHE A 139 -5.54 -8.31 -14.26
CA PHE A 139 -6.83 -8.28 -14.93
C PHE A 139 -7.92 -7.71 -14.02
N PHE A 140 -8.06 -8.25 -12.80
CA PHE A 140 -9.08 -7.80 -11.85
C PHE A 140 -9.01 -6.30 -11.61
N TYR A 141 -7.84 -5.76 -11.28
CA TYR A 141 -7.71 -4.33 -10.99
C TYR A 141 -7.75 -3.44 -12.22
N SER A 142 -7.35 -3.91 -13.40
CA SER A 142 -7.51 -3.15 -14.65
C SER A 142 -8.98 -2.90 -15.00
N GLU A 143 -9.86 -3.86 -14.66
CA GLU A 143 -11.30 -3.80 -14.95
C GLU A 143 -12.15 -3.33 -13.75
N PHE A 144 -11.53 -3.13 -12.57
CA PHE A 144 -12.26 -2.76 -11.36
C PHE A 144 -12.91 -1.38 -11.46
N LYS A 145 -14.24 -1.34 -11.30
CA LYS A 145 -15.04 -0.12 -11.47
C LYS A 145 -14.99 0.77 -10.22
N THR A 146 -13.88 1.49 -10.04
CA THR A 146 -13.63 2.34 -8.87
C THR A 146 -14.68 3.43 -8.65
N LYS A 147 -15.38 3.88 -9.71
CA LYS A 147 -16.50 4.83 -9.63
C LYS A 147 -17.77 4.21 -9.05
N LYS A 148 -17.90 2.88 -9.10
CA LYS A 148 -19.09 2.14 -8.66
C LYS A 148 -18.90 1.47 -7.30
N TYR A 149 -17.67 1.06 -6.99
CA TYR A 149 -17.40 0.15 -5.88
C TYR A 149 -16.29 0.66 -4.96
N SER A 150 -16.39 0.25 -3.71
CA SER A 150 -15.38 0.37 -2.66
C SER A 150 -15.01 -1.01 -2.15
N LEU A 151 -13.79 -1.18 -1.69
CA LEU A 151 -13.31 -2.42 -1.09
C LEU A 151 -13.35 -2.30 0.44
N LEU A 152 -13.78 -3.36 1.09
CA LEU A 152 -13.80 -3.51 2.54
C LEU A 152 -12.99 -4.74 2.92
N ILE A 153 -12.05 -4.59 3.84
CA ILE A 153 -11.06 -5.60 4.19
C ILE A 153 -11.02 -5.78 5.71
N SER A 154 -11.21 -7.00 6.19
CA SER A 154 -10.85 -7.43 7.53
C SER A 154 -9.81 -8.54 7.48
N LYS A 155 -9.40 -9.06 8.63
CA LYS A 155 -8.38 -10.12 8.72
C LYS A 155 -8.81 -11.42 8.05
N ASN A 156 -10.09 -11.78 8.15
CA ASN A 156 -10.60 -13.05 7.65
C ASN A 156 -11.68 -12.92 6.58
N ASP A 157 -12.17 -11.71 6.30
CA ASP A 157 -13.25 -11.45 5.37
C ASP A 157 -13.00 -10.24 4.50
N VAL A 158 -13.53 -10.25 3.28
CA VAL A 158 -13.44 -9.14 2.33
C VAL A 158 -14.76 -8.97 1.59
N LYS A 159 -15.16 -7.72 1.30
CA LYS A 159 -16.40 -7.41 0.60
C LYS A 159 -16.20 -6.32 -0.45
N ILE A 160 -17.03 -6.35 -1.49
CA ILE A 160 -17.24 -5.22 -2.40
C ILE A 160 -18.51 -4.50 -1.96
N LEU A 161 -18.40 -3.21 -1.74
CA LEU A 161 -19.52 -2.35 -1.40
C LEU A 161 -19.84 -1.37 -2.53
N ASN A 162 -21.05 -0.83 -2.55
CA ASN A 162 -21.36 0.34 -3.38
C ASN A 162 -20.45 1.50 -2.99
N LYS A 163 -20.10 2.33 -3.98
CA LYS A 163 -19.16 3.44 -3.82
C LYS A 163 -19.48 4.32 -2.62
N ILE A 164 -18.45 4.53 -1.79
CA ILE A 164 -18.51 5.35 -0.59
C ILE A 164 -17.53 6.50 -0.75
N GLY A 165 -18.07 7.72 -0.82
CA GLY A 165 -17.25 8.92 -1.02
C GLY A 165 -16.84 9.16 -2.48
N GLU A 166 -16.05 10.22 -2.69
CA GLU A 166 -15.68 10.75 -4.02
C GLU A 166 -14.25 10.40 -4.43
N ASN A 167 -13.50 9.72 -3.56
CA ASN A 167 -12.11 9.36 -3.84
C ASN A 167 -12.02 8.48 -5.10
N GLU A 168 -10.98 8.61 -5.87
CA GLU A 168 -10.76 7.80 -7.06
C GLU A 168 -10.74 6.30 -6.74
N LEU A 169 -10.06 5.93 -5.65
CA LEU A 169 -10.09 4.59 -5.07
C LEU A 169 -10.54 4.68 -3.61
N SER A 170 -11.47 3.83 -3.19
CA SER A 170 -11.88 3.70 -1.80
C SER A 170 -11.63 2.27 -1.31
N VAL A 171 -10.79 2.15 -0.28
CA VAL A 171 -10.41 0.89 0.36
C VAL A 171 -10.43 1.09 1.86
N ALA A 172 -11.42 0.53 2.55
CA ALA A 172 -11.47 0.55 4.00
C ALA A 172 -10.80 -0.70 4.58
N SER A 173 -9.93 -0.50 5.56
CA SER A 173 -9.20 -1.59 6.18
C SER A 173 -9.46 -1.69 7.67
N TYR A 174 -9.83 -2.89 8.10
CA TYR A 174 -10.10 -3.32 9.46
C TYR A 174 -9.29 -4.59 9.78
N LEU A 175 -8.02 -4.63 9.40
CA LEU A 175 -7.19 -5.83 9.59
C LEU A 175 -7.01 -6.26 11.06
N GLN A 176 -7.34 -5.40 12.01
CA GLN A 176 -7.34 -5.75 13.43
C GLN A 176 -8.58 -6.55 13.84
N ASN A 177 -9.61 -6.60 12.98
CA ASN A 177 -10.88 -7.27 13.24
C ASN A 177 -10.94 -8.59 12.47
N ASP A 178 -11.35 -9.67 13.14
CA ASP A 178 -11.49 -10.99 12.50
C ASP A 178 -12.72 -11.09 11.59
N LYS A 179 -13.74 -10.29 11.84
CA LYS A 179 -14.98 -10.24 11.05
C LYS A 179 -15.32 -8.81 10.68
N ILE A 180 -16.02 -8.67 9.58
CA ILE A 180 -16.69 -7.42 9.20
C ILE A 180 -18.10 -7.48 9.78
N ASP A 181 -18.36 -6.67 10.80
CA ASP A 181 -19.66 -6.53 11.44
C ASP A 181 -20.48 -5.38 10.82
N GLU A 182 -21.70 -5.20 11.31
CA GLU A 182 -22.63 -4.15 10.82
C GLU A 182 -22.05 -2.74 11.03
N ASP A 183 -21.31 -2.52 12.11
CA ASP A 183 -20.69 -1.22 12.41
C ASP A 183 -19.59 -0.89 11.38
N CYS A 184 -18.87 -1.91 10.88
CA CYS A 184 -17.88 -1.74 9.82
C CYS A 184 -18.50 -1.37 8.46
N GLU A 185 -19.82 -1.55 8.28
CA GLU A 185 -20.53 -1.18 7.04
C GLU A 185 -21.10 0.25 7.08
N ASN A 186 -21.05 0.94 8.22
CA ASN A 186 -21.47 2.32 8.34
C ASN A 186 -20.60 3.23 7.47
N LYS A 187 -21.24 3.98 6.55
CA LYS A 187 -20.54 4.86 5.59
C LYS A 187 -19.57 5.85 6.24
N ASN A 188 -19.90 6.37 7.41
CA ASN A 188 -19.05 7.34 8.11
C ASN A 188 -17.82 6.66 8.72
N GLU A 189 -17.95 5.45 9.25
CA GLU A 189 -16.82 4.66 9.75
C GLU A 189 -15.92 4.21 8.61
N ILE A 190 -16.48 3.73 7.50
CA ILE A 190 -15.70 3.35 6.30
C ILE A 190 -14.85 4.52 5.80
N LYS A 191 -15.40 5.75 5.75
CA LYS A 191 -14.63 6.94 5.37
C LYS A 191 -13.45 7.23 6.29
N LYS A 192 -13.56 6.97 7.59
CA LYS A 192 -12.46 7.16 8.55
C LYS A 192 -11.32 6.16 8.30
N HIS A 193 -11.66 4.94 7.92
CA HIS A 193 -10.72 3.84 7.66
C HIS A 193 -10.29 3.71 6.20
N ASP A 194 -10.69 4.66 5.32
CA ASP A 194 -10.33 4.65 3.90
C ASP A 194 -8.85 4.97 3.69
N ILE A 195 -8.06 3.93 3.45
CA ILE A 195 -6.64 4.00 3.13
C ILE A 195 -6.37 4.35 1.68
N GLY A 196 -7.37 4.21 0.80
CA GLY A 196 -7.29 4.54 -0.64
C GLY A 196 -7.33 6.04 -0.93
N ARG A 197 -7.81 6.86 0.01
CA ARG A 197 -8.08 8.30 -0.17
C ARG A 197 -6.91 9.15 -0.67
N LYS A 198 -5.67 8.70 -0.46
CA LYS A 198 -4.46 9.41 -0.90
C LYS A 198 -4.02 9.01 -2.31
N CYS A 199 -4.55 7.92 -2.86
CA CYS A 199 -4.25 7.47 -4.21
C CYS A 199 -5.15 8.21 -5.22
N LYS A 200 -4.59 9.22 -5.87
CA LYS A 200 -5.34 10.13 -6.78
C LYS A 200 -5.14 9.80 -8.27
N ILE A 201 -4.22 8.90 -8.60
CA ILE A 201 -3.90 8.50 -9.98
C ILE A 201 -4.20 7.02 -10.21
N PHE A 202 -5.21 6.46 -9.54
CA PHE A 202 -5.50 5.04 -9.65
C PHE A 202 -5.94 4.64 -11.05
N SER A 203 -6.61 5.53 -11.78
CA SER A 203 -6.96 5.31 -13.20
C SER A 203 -5.71 5.13 -14.09
N GLU A 204 -4.62 5.85 -13.82
CA GLU A 204 -3.34 5.65 -14.52
C GLU A 204 -2.71 4.31 -14.12
N ILE A 205 -2.83 3.92 -12.86
CA ILE A 205 -2.36 2.61 -12.36
C ILE A 205 -3.15 1.49 -13.04
N GLN A 206 -4.47 1.61 -13.18
CA GLN A 206 -5.32 0.65 -13.89
C GLN A 206 -4.88 0.46 -15.34
N LYS A 207 -4.65 1.55 -16.07
CA LYS A 207 -4.11 1.50 -17.44
C LYS A 207 -2.77 0.78 -17.49
N SER A 208 -1.88 1.10 -16.54
CA SER A 208 -0.58 0.44 -16.44
C SER A 208 -0.70 -1.06 -16.13
N PHE A 209 -1.65 -1.46 -15.27
CA PHE A 209 -1.93 -2.87 -15.00
C PHE A 209 -2.47 -3.58 -16.24
N LYS A 210 -3.36 -2.93 -17.02
CA LYS A 210 -3.83 -3.46 -18.29
C LYS A 210 -2.70 -3.68 -19.29
N ASP A 211 -1.84 -2.68 -19.46
CA ASP A 211 -0.65 -2.80 -20.33
C ASP A 211 0.27 -3.94 -19.91
N PHE A 212 0.41 -4.17 -18.61
CA PHE A 212 1.26 -5.24 -18.10
C PHE A 212 0.61 -6.61 -18.31
N TYR A 213 -0.68 -6.72 -18.05
CA TYR A 213 -1.48 -7.91 -18.33
C TYR A 213 -1.40 -8.31 -19.81
N ASP A 214 -1.63 -7.37 -20.73
CA ASP A 214 -1.61 -7.61 -22.17
C ASP A 214 -0.23 -8.08 -22.64
N LYS A 215 0.85 -7.51 -22.09
CA LYS A 215 2.22 -7.94 -22.40
C LYS A 215 2.52 -9.34 -21.90
N ILE A 216 2.11 -9.68 -20.66
CA ILE A 216 2.30 -11.05 -20.14
C ILE A 216 1.61 -12.04 -21.05
N ASN A 217 0.34 -11.81 -21.42
CA ASN A 217 -0.41 -12.70 -22.30
C ASN A 217 0.21 -12.85 -23.70
N LEU A 218 0.71 -11.76 -24.27
CA LEU A 218 1.42 -11.82 -25.55
C LEU A 218 2.64 -12.75 -25.47
N TYR A 219 3.47 -12.59 -24.43
CA TYR A 219 4.67 -13.41 -24.25
C TYR A 219 4.37 -14.86 -23.89
N LEU A 220 3.30 -15.14 -23.14
CA LEU A 220 2.88 -16.51 -22.85
C LEU A 220 2.49 -17.26 -24.13
N ASN A 221 1.86 -16.58 -25.08
CA ASN A 221 1.46 -17.14 -26.36
C ASN A 221 2.67 -17.36 -27.31
N GLU A 222 3.78 -16.64 -27.12
CA GLU A 222 4.97 -16.73 -27.98
C GLU A 222 6.04 -17.71 -27.47
N GLU A 223 5.78 -18.48 -26.39
CA GLU A 223 6.74 -19.41 -25.72
C GLU A 223 8.07 -18.74 -25.25
N LYS A 224 8.17 -17.41 -25.28
CA LYS A 224 9.39 -16.63 -24.96
C LYS A 224 9.27 -15.85 -23.66
N PHE A 225 8.62 -16.41 -22.66
CA PHE A 225 8.33 -15.64 -21.45
C PHE A 225 9.54 -15.50 -20.52
N SER A 226 9.93 -14.25 -20.26
CA SER A 226 10.70 -13.85 -19.08
C SER A 226 9.95 -12.72 -18.36
N LEU A 227 9.61 -12.91 -17.08
CA LEU A 227 8.96 -11.90 -16.24
C LEU A 227 9.70 -10.55 -16.25
N LEU A 228 11.04 -10.59 -16.46
CA LEU A 228 11.90 -9.41 -16.55
C LEU A 228 11.75 -8.65 -17.88
N TYR A 229 11.33 -9.30 -18.96
CA TYR A 229 11.10 -8.63 -20.26
C TYR A 229 9.91 -7.64 -20.22
N GLY A 230 8.91 -7.90 -19.38
CA GLY A 230 7.81 -6.95 -19.15
C GLY A 230 8.23 -5.67 -18.42
N LEU A 231 9.39 -5.70 -17.75
CA LEU A 231 9.97 -4.60 -17.00
C LEU A 231 11.06 -3.93 -17.84
N LYS A 232 10.71 -3.03 -18.77
CA LYS A 232 11.71 -2.15 -19.37
C LYS A 232 12.24 -1.19 -18.30
N PHE A 233 13.42 -1.48 -17.77
CA PHE A 233 14.12 -0.53 -16.93
C PHE A 233 14.54 0.68 -17.76
N PRO A 234 14.30 1.92 -17.28
CA PRO A 234 14.83 3.10 -17.97
C PRO A 234 16.36 2.97 -18.03
N LYS A 235 16.93 3.04 -19.26
CA LYS A 235 18.37 3.13 -19.41
C LYS A 235 18.85 4.30 -18.56
N LYS A 236 19.72 4.06 -17.58
CA LYS A 236 20.47 5.14 -16.96
C LYS A 236 21.24 5.82 -18.09
N LYS A 237 20.95 7.10 -18.35
CA LYS A 237 21.91 7.95 -19.06
C LYS A 237 23.14 8.02 -18.13
N LEU A 238 24.21 7.36 -18.55
CA LEU A 238 25.55 7.54 -18.00
C LEU A 238 26.00 8.98 -18.24
#